data_5e8f366e419ea582cbde358724ea681b
#
_entry.id   5e8f366e419ea582cbde358724ea681b
#
_cell.length_a   1.000
_cell.length_b   1.000
_cell.length_c   1.000
_cell.angle_alpha   90.00
_cell.angle_beta   90.00
_cell.angle_gamma   90.00
#
_symmetry.space_group_name_H-M   'P 1'
#
loop_
_entity.id
_entity.type
_entity.pdbx_description
1 polymer ?
#
loop_
_entity_poly.entity_id
_entity_poly.type
_entity_poly.pdbx_seq_one_letter_code
_entity_poly.pdbx_strand_id
1 'polypeptide(L)'
;MHDLQPLNAVSIQDAAVPPFIETIAEAFAGHSVFGILNLMVGYDHRTIHEDFRDLTTFQSPVGSLRLTKLLMGYTNAVQIFHGDVCWILQEEISDVTVPFIDDCPVKGPKSRYERPDGSYKTILGNPGIRHFIFEHLTNMNRVLQWLKHAGATVSAKKFVLAAPSIVIVGHKVSYEGHIPDESKVQKVQDWPYCTNVTKVQGFLGLCRYCRVFIRDFAKHARPLINLTRKDTPFAFEEEQCKAMDYLKHAIIHSPALQPIIYESDLPVILAVDTSNIAVGYLLMQLGEDGQCYPMHFGSISLNERERRYSQAKLELFGLFRALCDVWLYIFGVKRLVVEVDARYIKGMINNPDLQPNVTINRWIVGILLFSFKLTHVPTDRHTAPDGLLRQPPAPEDPPWEDDYKEWVDNCGVFSMELLNRQVLCNPRTVAPTYSFFSVLRSPDTADEPQSSTGIQAPDPIEPPPSEAEPHIPRLEKAHTMDERLEQVRELLMSESHLQALNNQEFEALIHLAMRYFVCKGELWHRECSGQHQIVAHMHKRYALLRAAHDDLGHKGVFSVQSHLSVRFWWPTLEQDVKWFVRTCHECQLR
;
A
#
# COMPACT_ATOMS: atom_id res chain seq x y z
N MET A 1 22.89 -0.61 33.92
CA MET A 1 22.37 -0.49 32.57
C MET A 1 23.51 -0.86 31.65
N HIS A 2 23.33 -1.84 30.74
CA HIS A 2 24.37 -2.22 29.80
C HIS A 2 24.49 -1.14 28.72
N ASP A 3 25.73 -0.74 28.41
CA ASP A 3 25.99 0.07 27.23
C ASP A 3 26.14 -0.85 26.02
N LEU A 4 25.15 -0.83 25.15
CA LEU A 4 25.13 -1.62 23.92
C LEU A 4 25.56 -0.81 22.69
N GLN A 5 25.97 0.45 22.85
CA GLN A 5 26.38 1.30 21.73
C GLN A 5 27.53 0.68 20.92
N PRO A 6 28.59 0.11 21.54
CA PRO A 6 29.66 -0.53 20.77
C PRO A 6 29.19 -1.73 19.98
N LEU A 7 28.31 -2.57 20.56
CA LEU A 7 27.74 -3.74 19.88
C LEU A 7 26.82 -3.30 18.73
N ASN A 8 25.96 -2.31 18.96
CA ASN A 8 25.06 -1.79 17.93
C ASN A 8 25.81 -1.13 16.77
N ALA A 9 26.95 -0.50 17.02
CA ALA A 9 27.75 0.14 15.98
C ALA A 9 28.35 -0.83 14.96
N VAL A 10 28.61 -2.10 15.38
CA VAL A 10 29.18 -3.14 14.50
C VAL A 10 28.13 -4.13 13.99
N SER A 11 26.90 -4.04 14.50
CA SER A 11 25.80 -4.93 14.09
C SER A 11 25.20 -4.47 12.77
N ILE A 12 24.98 -5.41 11.86
CA ILE A 12 24.19 -5.16 10.65
C ILE A 12 22.72 -5.02 11.05
N GLN A 13 22.12 -3.90 10.69
CA GLN A 13 20.71 -3.65 11.00
C GLN A 13 19.82 -4.53 10.14
N ASP A 14 18.88 -5.24 10.79
CA ASP A 14 17.82 -6.00 10.12
C ASP A 14 16.80 -5.03 9.49
N ALA A 15 16.38 -5.34 8.26
CA ALA A 15 15.41 -4.55 7.52
C ALA A 15 13.94 -4.87 7.89
N ALA A 16 13.71 -5.87 8.76
CA ALA A 16 12.35 -6.19 9.21
C ALA A 16 11.76 -5.03 10.01
N VAL A 17 10.56 -4.61 9.63
CA VAL A 17 9.83 -3.49 10.25
C VAL A 17 8.48 -3.98 10.75
N PRO A 18 8.08 -3.67 11.99
CA PRO A 18 6.71 -3.92 12.44
C PRO A 18 5.68 -3.24 11.53
N PRO A 19 4.44 -3.73 11.47
CA PRO A 19 3.38 -3.12 10.68
C PRO A 19 3.16 -1.64 11.06
N PHE A 20 2.70 -0.84 10.10
CA PHE A 20 2.33 0.55 10.40
C PHE A 20 1.16 0.60 11.39
N ILE A 21 1.23 1.53 12.32
CA ILE A 21 0.26 1.67 13.42
C ILE A 21 -1.16 1.91 12.87
N GLU A 22 -1.28 2.79 11.89
CA GLU A 22 -2.55 3.12 11.24
C GLU A 22 -3.18 1.87 10.60
N THR A 23 -2.39 1.06 9.90
CA THR A 23 -2.86 -0.18 9.25
C THR A 23 -3.38 -1.20 10.27
N ILE A 24 -2.76 -1.28 11.46
CA ILE A 24 -3.24 -2.16 12.53
C ILE A 24 -4.59 -1.67 13.04
N ALA A 25 -4.74 -0.39 13.36
CA ALA A 25 -5.98 0.18 13.87
C ALA A 25 -7.14 -0.04 12.88
N GLU A 26 -6.89 0.14 11.58
CA GLU A 26 -7.86 -0.11 10.51
C GLU A 26 -8.24 -1.60 10.41
N ALA A 27 -7.26 -2.52 10.52
CA ALA A 27 -7.52 -3.96 10.45
C ALA A 27 -8.41 -4.48 11.59
N PHE A 28 -8.51 -3.72 12.68
CA PHE A 28 -9.36 -4.05 13.84
C PHE A 28 -10.66 -3.26 13.87
N ALA A 29 -10.73 -2.09 13.26
CA ALA A 29 -11.94 -1.27 13.21
C ALA A 29 -13.13 -2.02 12.57
N GLY A 30 -14.34 -1.77 13.03
CA GLY A 30 -15.56 -2.40 12.50
C GLY A 30 -15.80 -3.85 12.92
N HIS A 31 -14.98 -4.41 13.84
CA HIS A 31 -15.22 -5.74 14.40
C HIS A 31 -16.09 -5.68 15.66
N SER A 32 -16.83 -6.77 15.92
CA SER A 32 -17.90 -6.81 16.92
C SER A 32 -17.42 -6.83 18.37
N VAL A 33 -16.23 -7.37 18.63
CA VAL A 33 -15.64 -7.57 19.96
C VAL A 33 -14.13 -7.75 19.83
N PHE A 34 -13.39 -7.40 20.88
CA PHE A 34 -11.94 -7.38 20.87
C PHE A 34 -11.36 -8.01 22.14
N GLY A 35 -10.17 -8.59 21.98
CA GLY A 35 -9.30 -8.95 23.08
C GLY A 35 -7.89 -8.43 22.85
N ILE A 36 -7.08 -8.36 23.90
CA ILE A 36 -5.67 -8.04 23.79
C ILE A 36 -4.86 -8.88 24.77
N LEU A 37 -3.76 -9.41 24.27
CA LEU A 37 -2.75 -10.14 25.00
C LEU A 37 -1.46 -9.31 24.96
N ASN A 38 -0.76 -9.22 26.09
CA ASN A 38 0.55 -8.59 26.12
C ASN A 38 1.57 -9.61 26.61
N LEU A 39 2.61 -9.86 25.82
CA LEU A 39 3.64 -10.83 26.14
C LEU A 39 4.56 -10.27 27.22
N MET A 40 4.70 -11.03 28.31
CA MET A 40 5.51 -10.61 29.44
C MET A 40 6.96 -11.07 29.24
N VAL A 41 7.91 -10.13 29.41
CA VAL A 41 9.36 -10.41 29.35
C VAL A 41 9.79 -11.09 28.05
N GLY A 42 9.19 -10.68 26.93
CA GLY A 42 9.31 -11.38 25.64
C GLY A 42 10.74 -11.61 25.17
N TYR A 43 11.62 -10.63 25.34
CA TYR A 43 13.03 -10.73 24.94
C TYR A 43 13.80 -11.82 25.72
N ASP A 44 13.47 -12.07 26.98
CA ASP A 44 14.13 -13.08 27.82
C ASP A 44 13.77 -14.53 27.44
N HIS A 45 12.75 -14.71 26.59
CA HIS A 45 12.44 -16.03 26.04
C HIS A 45 13.44 -16.44 24.95
N ARG A 46 14.01 -15.47 24.19
CA ARG A 46 14.95 -15.76 23.11
C ARG A 46 16.37 -15.94 23.64
N THR A 47 16.94 -17.12 23.42
CA THR A 47 18.31 -17.44 23.82
C THR A 47 19.31 -16.96 22.77
N ILE A 48 20.42 -16.33 23.20
CA ILE A 48 21.54 -15.98 22.34
C ILE A 48 22.36 -17.23 22.06
N HIS A 49 22.72 -17.44 20.78
CA HIS A 49 23.60 -18.52 20.37
C HIS A 49 24.95 -18.41 21.10
N GLU A 50 25.58 -19.55 21.44
CA GLU A 50 26.77 -19.57 22.27
C GLU A 50 27.92 -18.75 21.71
N ASP A 51 28.14 -18.78 20.40
CA ASP A 51 29.22 -18.07 19.70
C ASP A 51 29.10 -16.54 19.82
N PHE A 52 27.90 -16.02 20.08
CA PHE A 52 27.65 -14.57 20.19
C PHE A 52 27.55 -14.06 21.61
N ARG A 53 27.54 -14.96 22.63
CA ARG A 53 27.41 -14.54 24.03
C ARG A 53 28.58 -13.70 24.52
N ASP A 54 29.77 -13.97 24.06
CA ASP A 54 30.99 -13.24 24.47
C ASP A 54 30.97 -11.76 24.03
N LEU A 55 30.23 -11.44 22.97
CA LEU A 55 29.99 -10.05 22.54
C LEU A 55 29.18 -9.23 23.52
N THR A 56 28.49 -9.89 24.46
CA THR A 56 27.65 -9.28 25.50
C THR A 56 28.37 -9.20 26.86
N THR A 57 29.68 -9.45 26.89
CA THR A 57 30.45 -9.48 28.13
C THR A 57 30.52 -8.13 28.79
N PHE A 58 30.29 -8.08 30.09
CA PHE A 58 30.40 -6.88 30.91
C PHE A 58 31.05 -7.19 32.27
N GLN A 59 31.69 -6.19 32.86
CA GLN A 59 32.31 -6.30 34.17
C GLN A 59 31.27 -6.02 35.28
N SER A 60 31.29 -6.87 36.29
CA SER A 60 30.47 -6.70 37.49
C SER A 60 31.33 -6.83 38.75
N PRO A 61 30.85 -6.44 39.92
CA PRO A 61 31.57 -6.64 41.21
C PRO A 61 31.91 -8.11 41.50
N VAL A 62 31.19 -9.07 40.88
CA VAL A 62 31.44 -10.50 41.05
C VAL A 62 32.24 -11.12 39.89
N GLY A 63 32.76 -10.30 38.99
CA GLY A 63 33.58 -10.70 37.84
C GLY A 63 32.93 -10.40 36.48
N SER A 64 33.54 -10.94 35.41
CA SER A 64 33.01 -10.84 34.06
C SER A 64 31.80 -11.74 33.87
N LEU A 65 30.69 -11.16 33.45
CA LEU A 65 29.45 -11.84 33.13
C LEU A 65 29.11 -11.66 31.66
N ARG A 66 28.37 -12.61 31.09
CA ARG A 66 27.83 -12.52 29.72
C ARG A 66 26.36 -12.89 29.73
N LEU A 67 25.62 -12.32 28.81
CA LEU A 67 24.18 -12.56 28.70
C LEU A 67 23.87 -13.80 27.88
N THR A 68 22.86 -14.53 28.27
CA THR A 68 22.38 -15.72 27.58
C THR A 68 21.08 -15.48 26.84
N LYS A 69 20.44 -14.33 27.08
CA LYS A 69 19.13 -13.97 26.54
C LYS A 69 19.21 -12.69 25.72
N LEU A 70 18.27 -12.53 24.77
CA LEU A 70 18.18 -11.36 23.90
C LEU A 70 18.07 -10.09 24.72
N LEU A 71 18.86 -9.09 24.35
CA LEU A 71 19.03 -7.85 25.08
C LEU A 71 17.99 -6.80 24.68
N MET A 72 17.29 -6.25 25.64
CA MET A 72 16.55 -5.01 25.41
C MET A 72 17.53 -3.87 25.11
N GLY A 73 17.35 -3.18 23.97
CA GLY A 73 18.24 -2.12 23.50
C GLY A 73 19.30 -2.57 22.48
N TYR A 74 19.39 -3.87 22.19
CA TYR A 74 20.12 -4.35 21.01
C TYR A 74 19.39 -3.92 19.73
N THR A 75 20.15 -3.48 18.70
CA THR A 75 19.57 -2.84 17.50
C THR A 75 18.52 -3.68 16.78
N ASN A 76 18.68 -5.01 16.76
CA ASN A 76 17.76 -5.94 16.08
C ASN A 76 16.81 -6.68 17.05
N ALA A 77 16.83 -6.35 18.34
CA ALA A 77 16.04 -7.10 19.34
C ALA A 77 14.53 -7.08 19.04
N VAL A 78 14.01 -5.91 18.65
CA VAL A 78 12.59 -5.72 18.34
C VAL A 78 12.18 -6.54 17.12
N GLN A 79 12.98 -6.49 16.05
CA GLN A 79 12.73 -7.21 14.81
C GLN A 79 12.75 -8.73 15.01
N ILE A 80 13.77 -9.23 15.74
CA ILE A 80 13.90 -10.65 16.06
C ILE A 80 12.68 -11.12 16.85
N PHE A 81 12.34 -10.41 17.93
CA PHE A 81 11.23 -10.79 18.79
C PHE A 81 9.88 -10.72 18.07
N HIS A 82 9.64 -9.63 17.32
CA HIS A 82 8.43 -9.50 16.51
C HIS A 82 8.32 -10.61 15.46
N GLY A 83 9.43 -10.96 14.80
CA GLY A 83 9.50 -12.06 13.86
C GLY A 83 9.15 -13.42 14.52
N ASP A 84 9.65 -13.68 15.73
CA ASP A 84 9.32 -14.89 16.50
C ASP A 84 7.81 -14.95 16.81
N VAL A 85 7.21 -13.84 17.26
CA VAL A 85 5.76 -13.75 17.54
C VAL A 85 4.94 -13.97 16.28
N CYS A 86 5.32 -13.33 15.16
CA CYS A 86 4.66 -13.53 13.88
C CYS A 86 4.77 -14.98 13.40
N TRP A 87 5.90 -15.64 13.61
CA TRP A 87 6.08 -17.05 13.24
C TRP A 87 5.20 -17.97 14.09
N ILE A 88 5.11 -17.74 15.41
CA ILE A 88 4.26 -18.52 16.32
C ILE A 88 2.78 -18.40 15.93
N LEU A 89 2.34 -17.20 15.53
CA LEU A 89 0.94 -16.87 15.24
C LEU A 89 0.60 -16.85 13.75
N GLN A 90 1.49 -17.37 12.87
CA GLN A 90 1.36 -17.26 11.42
C GLN A 90 0.02 -17.76 10.86
N GLU A 91 -0.56 -18.80 11.46
CA GLU A 91 -1.86 -19.36 11.04
C GLU A 91 -3.07 -18.46 11.41
N GLU A 92 -2.87 -17.53 12.33
CA GLU A 92 -3.92 -16.63 12.83
C GLU A 92 -3.73 -15.19 12.33
N ILE A 93 -2.56 -14.90 11.70
CA ILE A 93 -2.24 -13.55 11.22
C ILE A 93 -3.12 -13.19 10.02
N SER A 94 -3.53 -11.97 10.05
CA SER A 94 -4.51 -11.20 9.33
C SER A 94 -5.95 -11.49 9.67
N ASP A 95 -6.36 -12.72 9.85
CA ASP A 95 -7.77 -13.06 10.07
C ASP A 95 -8.22 -12.84 11.52
N VAL A 96 -7.38 -13.19 12.47
CA VAL A 96 -7.69 -13.19 13.91
C VAL A 96 -6.85 -12.17 14.66
N THR A 97 -5.55 -12.08 14.35
CA THR A 97 -4.60 -11.21 15.05
C THR A 97 -3.65 -10.52 14.08
N VAL A 98 -3.16 -9.36 14.47
CA VAL A 98 -2.02 -8.68 13.85
C VAL A 98 -1.09 -8.24 14.98
N PRO A 99 -0.08 -9.04 15.33
CA PRO A 99 0.83 -8.72 16.42
C PRO A 99 1.60 -7.42 16.19
N PHE A 100 1.84 -6.68 17.25
CA PHE A 100 2.71 -5.51 17.26
C PHE A 100 3.68 -5.61 18.43
N ILE A 101 4.88 -6.11 18.14
CA ILE A 101 5.96 -6.37 19.10
C ILE A 101 5.46 -7.36 20.18
N ASP A 102 5.10 -6.85 21.36
CA ASP A 102 4.63 -7.62 22.53
C ASP A 102 3.09 -7.60 22.68
N ASP A 103 2.41 -6.72 21.97
CA ASP A 103 0.96 -6.64 21.96
C ASP A 103 0.38 -7.57 20.88
N CYS A 104 -0.46 -8.50 21.28
CA CYS A 104 -1.19 -9.41 20.38
C CYS A 104 -2.70 -9.12 20.51
N PRO A 105 -3.22 -8.14 19.79
CA PRO A 105 -4.66 -7.89 19.77
C PRO A 105 -5.37 -8.99 18.98
N VAL A 106 -6.59 -9.34 19.41
CA VAL A 106 -7.45 -10.36 18.80
C VAL A 106 -8.78 -9.75 18.45
N LYS A 107 -9.20 -9.87 17.19
CA LYS A 107 -10.48 -9.36 16.71
C LYS A 107 -11.54 -10.46 16.65
N GLY A 108 -12.77 -10.10 16.94
CA GLY A 108 -13.94 -10.94 16.73
C GLY A 108 -14.44 -10.88 15.29
N PRO A 109 -15.59 -11.46 14.98
CA PRO A 109 -16.20 -11.37 13.65
C PRO A 109 -16.61 -9.93 13.32
N LYS A 110 -16.75 -9.62 12.03
CA LYS A 110 -17.23 -8.31 11.54
C LYS A 110 -18.69 -8.06 11.92
N SER A 111 -19.53 -9.10 12.00
CA SER A 111 -20.95 -8.99 12.32
C SER A 111 -21.23 -9.32 13.79
N ARG A 112 -22.16 -8.56 14.39
CA ARG A 112 -22.78 -8.91 15.68
C ARG A 112 -23.90 -9.94 15.53
N TYR A 113 -24.24 -10.36 14.30
CA TYR A 113 -25.35 -11.26 13.97
C TYR A 113 -26.68 -10.81 14.60
N GLU A 114 -26.93 -9.52 14.48
CA GLU A 114 -28.16 -8.89 14.95
C GLU A 114 -29.33 -9.28 14.06
N ARG A 115 -30.48 -9.59 14.70
CA ARG A 115 -31.71 -9.93 14.03
C ARG A 115 -32.59 -8.69 13.82
N PRO A 116 -33.59 -8.75 12.92
CA PRO A 116 -34.49 -7.62 12.69
C PRO A 116 -35.26 -7.16 13.94
N ASP A 117 -35.41 -8.02 14.95
CA ASP A 117 -36.04 -7.72 16.23
C ASP A 117 -35.11 -7.04 17.25
N GLY A 118 -33.85 -6.74 16.85
CA GLY A 118 -32.81 -6.17 17.72
C GLY A 118 -32.15 -7.19 18.65
N SER A 119 -32.52 -8.47 18.59
CA SER A 119 -31.85 -9.52 19.34
C SER A 119 -30.62 -10.04 18.62
N TYR A 120 -29.72 -10.69 19.35
CA TYR A 120 -28.52 -11.29 18.76
C TYR A 120 -28.68 -12.80 18.56
N LYS A 121 -28.11 -13.34 17.49
CA LYS A 121 -27.95 -14.79 17.31
C LYS A 121 -27.18 -15.36 18.48
N THR A 122 -27.67 -16.47 19.06
CA THR A 122 -27.05 -17.21 20.17
C THR A 122 -26.58 -18.58 19.71
N ILE A 123 -25.74 -19.26 20.49
CA ILE A 123 -25.31 -20.63 20.19
C ILE A 123 -26.44 -21.63 20.53
N LEU A 124 -26.52 -22.72 19.75
CA LEU A 124 -27.57 -23.73 19.90
C LEU A 124 -27.58 -24.42 21.28
N GLY A 125 -26.39 -24.62 21.88
CA GLY A 125 -26.26 -25.30 23.17
C GLY A 125 -26.53 -24.42 24.40
N ASN A 126 -26.51 -23.09 24.25
CA ASN A 126 -26.71 -22.15 25.35
C ASN A 126 -27.23 -20.80 24.86
N PRO A 127 -28.55 -20.55 24.98
CA PRO A 127 -29.15 -19.28 24.53
C PRO A 127 -28.67 -18.03 25.28
N GLY A 128 -27.97 -18.19 26.40
CA GLY A 128 -27.35 -17.08 27.14
C GLY A 128 -26.05 -16.55 26.53
N ILE A 129 -25.47 -17.25 25.53
CA ILE A 129 -24.21 -16.87 24.90
C ILE A 129 -24.47 -16.37 23.49
N ARG A 130 -24.11 -15.12 23.19
CA ARG A 130 -24.16 -14.52 21.86
C ARG A 130 -23.16 -15.21 20.93
N HIS A 131 -23.55 -15.50 19.69
CA HIS A 131 -22.74 -16.22 18.72
C HIS A 131 -21.39 -15.55 18.45
N PHE A 132 -21.37 -14.23 18.23
CA PHE A 132 -20.12 -13.50 17.97
C PHE A 132 -19.14 -13.52 19.16
N ILE A 133 -19.63 -13.57 20.40
CA ILE A 133 -18.78 -13.74 21.60
C ILE A 133 -18.17 -15.13 21.63
N PHE A 134 -18.97 -16.16 21.35
CA PHE A 134 -18.46 -17.55 21.30
C PHE A 134 -17.37 -17.72 20.23
N GLU A 135 -17.59 -17.16 19.04
CA GLU A 135 -16.63 -17.18 17.94
C GLU A 135 -15.32 -16.47 18.33
N HIS A 136 -15.43 -15.28 18.92
CA HIS A 136 -14.27 -14.54 19.42
C HIS A 136 -13.48 -15.33 20.48
N LEU A 137 -14.17 -15.94 21.45
CA LEU A 137 -13.53 -16.74 22.50
C LEU A 137 -12.86 -17.99 21.94
N THR A 138 -13.42 -18.57 20.89
CA THR A 138 -12.80 -19.67 20.15
C THR A 138 -11.48 -19.23 19.50
N ASN A 139 -11.47 -18.08 18.84
CA ASN A 139 -10.27 -17.48 18.24
C ASN A 139 -9.23 -17.15 19.31
N MET A 140 -9.66 -16.52 20.40
CA MET A 140 -8.80 -16.22 21.56
C MET A 140 -8.14 -17.47 22.13
N ASN A 141 -8.91 -18.56 22.27
CA ASN A 141 -8.37 -19.83 22.74
C ASN A 141 -7.30 -20.39 21.79
N ARG A 142 -7.51 -20.32 20.46
CA ARG A 142 -6.49 -20.76 19.49
C ARG A 142 -5.19 -19.97 19.65
N VAL A 143 -5.26 -18.64 19.71
CA VAL A 143 -4.09 -17.78 19.93
C VAL A 143 -3.38 -18.14 21.25
N LEU A 144 -4.12 -18.35 22.34
CA LEU A 144 -3.56 -18.76 23.63
C LEU A 144 -2.90 -20.14 23.55
N GLN A 145 -3.46 -21.09 22.79
CA GLN A 145 -2.85 -22.42 22.61
C GLN A 145 -1.51 -22.32 21.86
N TRP A 146 -1.43 -21.53 20.79
CA TRP A 146 -0.18 -21.29 20.07
C TRP A 146 0.89 -20.69 20.98
N LEU A 147 0.56 -19.64 21.74
CA LEU A 147 1.48 -19.03 22.70
C LEU A 147 1.90 -20.00 23.81
N LYS A 148 0.97 -20.79 24.33
CA LYS A 148 1.25 -21.84 25.32
C LYS A 148 2.23 -22.89 24.80
N HIS A 149 2.03 -23.40 23.58
CA HIS A 149 2.93 -24.37 22.96
C HIS A 149 4.33 -23.81 22.72
N ALA A 150 4.44 -22.53 22.42
CA ALA A 150 5.71 -21.83 22.29
C ALA A 150 6.37 -21.50 23.65
N GLY A 151 5.69 -21.78 24.78
CA GLY A 151 6.19 -21.43 26.12
C GLY A 151 6.14 -19.94 26.44
N ALA A 152 5.40 -19.13 25.67
CA ALA A 152 5.28 -17.70 25.90
C ALA A 152 4.43 -17.39 27.16
N THR A 153 4.81 -16.35 27.87
CA THR A 153 4.11 -15.88 29.07
C THR A 153 3.29 -14.64 28.77
N VAL A 154 2.01 -14.67 29.12
CA VAL A 154 1.08 -13.56 28.94
C VAL A 154 0.88 -12.80 30.25
N SER A 155 0.87 -11.46 30.19
CA SER A 155 0.61 -10.61 31.34
C SER A 155 -0.87 -10.63 31.74
N ALA A 156 -1.21 -11.31 32.83
CA ALA A 156 -2.59 -11.35 33.32
C ALA A 156 -3.16 -9.96 33.66
N LYS A 157 -2.30 -9.03 34.07
CA LYS A 157 -2.72 -7.66 34.43
C LYS A 157 -3.17 -6.84 33.22
N LYS A 158 -2.59 -7.08 32.05
CA LYS A 158 -2.92 -6.38 30.80
C LYS A 158 -3.84 -7.19 29.88
N PHE A 159 -4.21 -8.38 30.28
CA PHE A 159 -5.05 -9.26 29.50
C PHE A 159 -6.50 -8.79 29.46
N VAL A 160 -7.02 -8.56 28.27
CA VAL A 160 -8.44 -8.30 28.02
C VAL A 160 -9.01 -9.42 27.19
N LEU A 161 -10.00 -10.14 27.74
CA LEU A 161 -10.56 -11.33 27.10
C LEU A 161 -11.57 -10.97 26.01
N ALA A 162 -12.53 -10.09 26.34
CA ALA A 162 -13.58 -9.64 25.42
C ALA A 162 -14.07 -8.25 25.85
N ALA A 163 -13.88 -7.27 25.00
CA ALA A 163 -14.32 -5.89 25.23
C ALA A 163 -14.99 -5.31 23.98
N PRO A 164 -15.93 -4.37 24.12
CA PRO A 164 -16.56 -3.69 22.99
C PRO A 164 -15.59 -2.74 22.26
N SER A 165 -14.52 -2.32 22.93
CA SER A 165 -13.45 -1.50 22.38
C SER A 165 -12.14 -1.76 23.11
N ILE A 166 -11.01 -1.61 22.44
CA ILE A 166 -9.66 -1.69 23.02
C ILE A 166 -8.79 -0.56 22.47
N VAL A 167 -7.69 -0.29 23.17
CA VAL A 167 -6.65 0.64 22.70
C VAL A 167 -5.50 -0.18 22.14
N ILE A 168 -5.22 -0.04 20.84
CA ILE A 168 -4.11 -0.68 20.14
C ILE A 168 -3.16 0.42 19.66
N VAL A 169 -1.91 0.38 20.13
CA VAL A 169 -0.85 1.33 19.75
C VAL A 169 -1.33 2.80 19.79
N GLY A 170 -2.22 3.11 20.75
CA GLY A 170 -2.75 4.45 21.01
C GLY A 170 -3.92 4.89 20.14
N HIS A 171 -4.54 3.98 19.39
CA HIS A 171 -5.84 4.17 18.76
C HIS A 171 -6.89 3.34 19.50
N LYS A 172 -8.02 3.95 19.82
CA LYS A 172 -9.18 3.25 20.36
C LYS A 172 -9.99 2.71 19.18
N VAL A 173 -10.08 1.38 19.09
CA VAL A 173 -10.83 0.67 18.05
C VAL A 173 -12.13 0.14 18.62
N SER A 174 -13.20 0.20 17.82
CA SER A 174 -14.55 -0.24 18.17
C SER A 174 -15.30 -0.75 16.94
N TYR A 175 -16.54 -1.16 17.14
CA TYR A 175 -17.43 -1.56 16.04
C TYR A 175 -17.75 -0.39 15.09
N GLU A 176 -17.81 0.81 15.62
CA GLU A 176 -18.10 2.04 14.87
C GLU A 176 -16.89 2.56 14.07
N GLY A 177 -15.71 1.99 14.30
CA GLY A 177 -14.46 2.42 13.67
C GLY A 177 -13.33 2.62 14.67
N HIS A 178 -12.37 3.49 14.32
CA HIS A 178 -11.28 3.85 15.22
C HIS A 178 -11.17 5.36 15.41
N ILE A 179 -10.75 5.76 16.60
CA ILE A 179 -10.54 7.15 17.01
C ILE A 179 -9.19 7.29 17.75
N PRO A 180 -8.65 8.49 17.90
CA PRO A 180 -7.47 8.68 18.74
C PRO A 180 -7.73 8.25 20.19
N ASP A 181 -6.71 7.73 20.86
CA ASP A 181 -6.82 7.39 22.29
C ASP A 181 -7.17 8.61 23.14
N GLU A 182 -8.18 8.48 24.00
CA GLU A 182 -8.70 9.55 24.85
C GLU A 182 -7.62 10.21 25.70
N SER A 183 -6.64 9.43 26.21
CA SER A 183 -5.54 9.98 27.00
C SER A 183 -4.63 10.90 26.19
N LYS A 184 -4.48 10.66 24.88
CA LYS A 184 -3.73 11.53 23.96
C LYS A 184 -4.53 12.77 23.60
N VAL A 185 -5.83 12.62 23.35
CA VAL A 185 -6.74 13.74 23.09
C VAL A 185 -6.70 14.71 24.28
N GLN A 186 -6.82 14.20 25.52
CA GLN A 186 -6.75 15.01 26.73
C GLN A 186 -5.42 15.75 26.86
N LYS A 187 -4.29 15.09 26.59
CA LYS A 187 -2.97 15.73 26.60
C LYS A 187 -2.86 16.88 25.59
N VAL A 188 -3.46 16.73 24.41
CA VAL A 188 -3.50 17.80 23.40
C VAL A 188 -4.37 18.95 23.89
N GLN A 189 -5.53 18.66 24.46
CA GLN A 189 -6.46 19.66 24.98
C GLN A 189 -5.84 20.48 26.08
N ASP A 190 -5.19 19.83 27.03
CA ASP A 190 -4.58 20.47 28.20
C ASP A 190 -3.22 21.14 27.92
N TRP A 191 -2.68 20.99 26.69
CA TRP A 191 -1.38 21.56 26.35
C TRP A 191 -1.43 23.08 26.38
N PRO A 192 -0.59 23.74 27.18
CA PRO A 192 -0.57 25.21 27.27
C PRO A 192 0.02 25.84 26.01
N TYR A 193 -0.23 27.12 25.77
CA TYR A 193 0.43 27.84 24.69
C TYR A 193 1.95 27.73 24.79
N CYS A 194 2.59 27.56 23.68
CA CYS A 194 4.01 27.24 23.63
C CYS A 194 4.87 28.47 23.89
N THR A 195 5.84 28.35 24.80
CA THR A 195 6.76 29.43 25.18
C THR A 195 8.16 29.27 24.56
N ASN A 196 8.43 28.17 23.86
CA ASN A 196 9.69 27.92 23.18
C ASN A 196 9.51 26.87 22.08
N VAL A 197 10.53 26.74 21.19
CA VAL A 197 10.53 25.81 20.05
C VAL A 197 10.34 24.36 20.48
N THR A 198 10.95 23.94 21.59
CA THR A 198 10.85 22.56 22.10
C THR A 198 9.41 22.20 22.45
N LYS A 199 8.66 23.13 23.07
CA LYS A 199 7.24 22.91 23.36
C LYS A 199 6.39 22.85 22.10
N VAL A 200 6.70 23.65 21.07
CA VAL A 200 6.05 23.57 19.75
C VAL A 200 6.31 22.23 19.11
N GLN A 201 7.56 21.75 19.11
CA GLN A 201 7.92 20.44 18.57
C GLN A 201 7.20 19.30 19.31
N GLY A 202 7.09 19.38 20.64
CA GLY A 202 6.35 18.40 21.44
C GLY A 202 4.86 18.38 21.11
N PHE A 203 4.23 19.56 21.00
CA PHE A 203 2.83 19.70 20.61
C PHE A 203 2.58 19.16 19.20
N LEU A 204 3.40 19.56 18.22
CA LEU A 204 3.30 19.06 16.84
C LEU A 204 3.55 17.57 16.75
N GLY A 205 4.46 17.01 17.53
CA GLY A 205 4.70 15.56 17.61
C GLY A 205 3.45 14.80 18.04
N LEU A 206 2.74 15.32 19.03
CA LEU A 206 1.49 14.72 19.51
C LEU A 206 0.34 14.88 18.49
N CYS A 207 0.20 16.07 17.89
CA CYS A 207 -0.79 16.30 16.83
C CYS A 207 -0.51 15.47 15.57
N ARG A 208 0.77 15.28 15.21
CA ARG A 208 1.16 14.47 14.04
C ARG A 208 0.73 13.01 14.16
N TYR A 209 0.69 12.49 15.37
CA TYR A 209 0.15 11.16 15.63
C TYR A 209 -1.35 11.06 15.28
N CYS A 210 -2.12 12.14 15.51
CA CYS A 210 -3.55 12.22 15.20
C CYS A 210 -3.85 12.78 13.80
N ARG A 211 -2.84 12.95 12.94
CA ARG A 211 -3.00 13.65 11.64
C ARG A 211 -4.03 13.02 10.72
N VAL A 212 -4.19 11.69 10.77
CA VAL A 212 -5.13 10.93 9.94
C VAL A 212 -6.59 11.24 10.27
N PHE A 213 -6.85 11.87 11.42
CA PHE A 213 -8.16 12.31 11.87
C PHE A 213 -8.40 13.81 11.64
N ILE A 214 -7.39 14.56 11.13
CA ILE A 214 -7.44 16.01 10.99
C ILE A 214 -7.41 16.38 9.53
N ARG A 215 -8.49 16.99 9.07
CA ARG A 215 -8.54 17.55 7.73
C ARG A 215 -7.53 18.69 7.57
N ASP A 216 -6.84 18.74 6.43
CA ASP A 216 -5.91 19.80 6.03
C ASP A 216 -4.83 20.11 7.11
N PHE A 217 -4.39 19.07 7.82
CA PHE A 217 -3.43 19.19 8.92
C PHE A 217 -2.21 20.05 8.55
N ALA A 218 -1.61 19.82 7.38
CA ALA A 218 -0.40 20.54 6.96
C ALA A 218 -0.63 22.04 6.76
N LYS A 219 -1.83 22.43 6.30
CA LYS A 219 -2.22 23.83 6.13
C LYS A 219 -2.34 24.53 7.48
N HIS A 220 -3.07 23.92 8.41
CA HIS A 220 -3.35 24.50 9.73
C HIS A 220 -2.17 24.42 10.70
N ALA A 221 -1.33 23.39 10.61
CA ALA A 221 -0.13 23.27 11.44
C ALA A 221 1.03 24.16 10.99
N ARG A 222 0.94 24.76 9.78
CA ARG A 222 2.03 25.49 9.17
C ARG A 222 2.59 26.66 10.00
N PRO A 223 1.78 27.54 10.63
CA PRO A 223 2.32 28.62 11.45
C PRO A 223 3.22 28.11 12.58
N LEU A 224 2.86 26.96 13.17
CA LEU A 224 3.65 26.29 14.21
C LEU A 224 4.89 25.61 13.64
N ILE A 225 4.79 24.95 12.47
CA ILE A 225 5.92 24.31 11.79
C ILE A 225 6.98 25.34 11.40
N ASN A 226 6.58 26.55 10.96
CA ASN A 226 7.52 27.61 10.62
C ASN A 226 8.40 28.00 11.80
N LEU A 227 7.87 28.03 13.04
CA LEU A 227 8.65 28.29 14.24
C LEU A 227 9.73 27.26 14.55
N THR A 228 9.63 26.05 13.98
CA THR A 228 10.61 24.97 14.19
C THR A 228 11.77 24.98 13.19
N ARG A 229 11.75 25.90 12.21
CA ARG A 229 12.82 26.03 11.21
C ARG A 229 14.07 26.62 11.82
N LYS A 230 15.23 26.23 11.31
CA LYS A 230 16.51 26.85 11.65
C LYS A 230 16.46 28.34 11.32
N ASP A 231 17.09 29.14 12.13
CA ASP A 231 17.25 30.59 11.96
C ASP A 231 15.94 31.40 11.97
N THR A 232 14.83 30.83 12.43
CA THR A 232 13.57 31.55 12.62
C THR A 232 13.49 32.04 14.06
N PRO A 233 13.35 33.35 14.32
CA PRO A 233 13.14 33.84 15.68
C PRO A 233 11.83 33.30 16.24
N PHE A 234 11.84 32.94 17.52
CA PHE A 234 10.64 32.44 18.17
C PHE A 234 9.69 33.60 18.49
N ALA A 235 8.59 33.70 17.76
CA ALA A 235 7.49 34.62 18.00
C ALA A 235 6.17 33.82 18.00
N PHE A 236 5.55 33.71 19.18
CA PHE A 236 4.29 33.00 19.34
C PHE A 236 3.15 34.01 19.46
N GLU A 237 2.55 34.35 18.33
CA GLU A 237 1.58 35.42 18.16
C GLU A 237 0.17 34.87 17.90
N GLU A 238 -0.77 35.74 17.51
CA GLU A 238 -2.17 35.37 17.27
C GLU A 238 -2.36 34.27 16.21
N GLU A 239 -1.53 34.27 15.15
CA GLU A 239 -1.57 33.25 14.11
C GLU A 239 -1.24 31.86 14.64
N GLN A 240 -0.23 31.77 15.50
CA GLN A 240 0.18 30.53 16.14
C GLN A 240 -0.84 30.06 17.19
N CYS A 241 -1.45 30.99 17.93
CA CYS A 241 -2.54 30.67 18.85
C CYS A 241 -3.73 30.07 18.07
N LYS A 242 -4.19 30.73 16.99
CA LYS A 242 -5.28 30.22 16.15
C LYS A 242 -4.98 28.85 15.56
N ALA A 243 -3.75 28.62 15.10
CA ALA A 243 -3.32 27.33 14.58
C ALA A 243 -3.38 26.25 15.64
N MET A 244 -2.92 26.54 16.86
CA MET A 244 -2.94 25.61 17.98
C MET A 244 -4.37 25.29 18.42
N ASP A 245 -5.23 26.30 18.54
CA ASP A 245 -6.64 26.14 18.94
C ASP A 245 -7.43 25.35 17.88
N TYR A 246 -7.18 25.62 16.59
CA TYR A 246 -7.77 24.83 15.51
C TYR A 246 -7.40 23.34 15.61
N LEU A 247 -6.12 23.02 15.79
CA LEU A 247 -5.66 21.63 15.90
C LEU A 247 -6.25 20.93 17.14
N LYS A 248 -6.35 21.61 18.27
CA LYS A 248 -7.03 21.10 19.47
C LYS A 248 -8.49 20.79 19.19
N HIS A 249 -9.21 21.74 18.59
CA HIS A 249 -10.63 21.56 18.25
C HIS A 249 -10.84 20.42 17.27
N ALA A 250 -10.03 20.34 16.22
CA ALA A 250 -10.13 19.30 15.18
C ALA A 250 -9.91 17.88 15.74
N ILE A 251 -8.99 17.72 16.71
CA ILE A 251 -8.73 16.41 17.33
C ILE A 251 -9.90 16.01 18.26
N ILE A 252 -10.45 16.96 19.02
CA ILE A 252 -11.55 16.68 19.95
C ILE A 252 -12.83 16.28 19.20
N HIS A 253 -13.09 16.90 18.04
CA HIS A 253 -14.27 16.67 17.21
C HIS A 253 -14.00 15.76 16.01
N SER A 254 -12.92 14.99 16.05
CA SER A 254 -12.58 14.09 14.96
C SER A 254 -13.64 12.97 14.83
N PRO A 255 -14.08 12.66 13.60
CA PRO A 255 -14.99 11.54 13.37
C PRO A 255 -14.26 10.21 13.62
N ALA A 256 -15.05 9.16 13.91
CA ALA A 256 -14.53 7.81 13.86
C ALA A 256 -14.21 7.43 12.39
N LEU A 257 -13.00 6.93 12.15
CA LEU A 257 -12.61 6.45 10.84
C LEU A 257 -13.00 4.98 10.69
N GLN A 258 -13.63 4.65 9.58
CA GLN A 258 -14.05 3.28 9.27
C GLN A 258 -13.03 2.56 8.39
N PRO A 259 -12.94 1.23 8.47
CA PRO A 259 -12.12 0.44 7.55
C PRO A 259 -12.76 0.38 6.17
N ILE A 260 -11.94 0.21 5.13
CA ILE A 260 -12.42 -0.02 3.76
C ILE A 260 -13.04 -1.42 3.67
N ILE A 261 -14.24 -1.51 3.11
CA ILE A 261 -14.91 -2.78 2.80
C ILE A 261 -14.63 -3.11 1.34
N TYR A 262 -13.54 -3.86 1.07
CA TYR A 262 -13.08 -4.19 -0.28
C TYR A 262 -14.05 -5.08 -1.06
N GLU A 263 -14.85 -5.88 -0.36
CA GLU A 263 -15.87 -6.77 -0.96
C GLU A 263 -17.10 -6.00 -1.44
N SER A 264 -17.30 -4.78 -0.94
CA SER A 264 -18.45 -3.94 -1.32
C SER A 264 -18.37 -3.48 -2.77
N ASP A 265 -19.52 -3.43 -3.44
CA ASP A 265 -19.65 -2.84 -4.78
C ASP A 265 -19.92 -1.32 -4.72
N LEU A 266 -20.04 -0.76 -3.52
CA LEU A 266 -20.20 0.68 -3.32
C LEU A 266 -18.87 1.40 -3.53
N PRO A 267 -18.88 2.62 -4.09
CA PRO A 267 -17.64 3.31 -4.45
C PRO A 267 -16.86 3.78 -3.21
N VAL A 268 -15.55 3.67 -3.32
CA VAL A 268 -14.60 4.42 -2.49
C VAL A 268 -14.32 5.75 -3.20
N ILE A 269 -14.37 6.85 -2.48
CA ILE A 269 -14.25 8.20 -2.99
C ILE A 269 -12.99 8.84 -2.43
N LEU A 270 -12.12 9.32 -3.31
CA LEU A 270 -10.95 10.13 -2.96
C LEU A 270 -11.20 11.58 -3.36
N ALA A 271 -11.50 12.45 -2.40
CA ALA A 271 -11.64 13.88 -2.62
C ALA A 271 -10.27 14.56 -2.42
N VAL A 272 -9.80 15.33 -3.42
CA VAL A 272 -8.50 15.99 -3.40
C VAL A 272 -8.69 17.50 -3.57
N ASP A 273 -8.06 18.27 -2.68
CA ASP A 273 -7.99 19.73 -2.73
C ASP A 273 -6.53 20.19 -2.66
N THR A 274 -6.11 21.08 -3.54
CA THR A 274 -4.73 21.53 -3.63
C THR A 274 -4.62 23.04 -3.51
N SER A 275 -3.96 23.50 -2.48
CA SER A 275 -3.61 24.91 -2.29
C SER A 275 -2.12 25.15 -2.60
N ASN A 276 -1.69 26.40 -2.64
CA ASN A 276 -0.27 26.76 -2.73
C ASN A 276 0.53 26.42 -1.46
N ILE A 277 -0.10 25.87 -0.45
CA ILE A 277 0.48 25.52 0.86
C ILE A 277 0.67 24.02 0.99
N ALA A 278 -0.39 23.27 0.68
CA ALA A 278 -0.47 21.84 0.90
C ALA A 278 -1.48 21.21 -0.06
N VAL A 279 -1.31 19.92 -0.28
CA VAL A 279 -2.34 19.03 -0.83
C VAL A 279 -3.11 18.45 0.35
N GLY A 280 -4.43 18.63 0.36
CA GLY A 280 -5.36 17.99 1.27
C GLY A 280 -6.14 16.90 0.54
N TYR A 281 -6.43 15.80 1.19
CA TYR A 281 -7.31 14.78 0.64
C TYR A 281 -8.08 14.04 1.73
N LEU A 282 -9.22 13.49 1.33
CA LEU A 282 -10.10 12.66 2.16
C LEU A 282 -10.46 11.39 1.39
N LEU A 283 -10.17 10.24 1.99
CA LEU A 283 -10.64 8.95 1.51
C LEU A 283 -11.88 8.56 2.29
N MET A 284 -12.96 8.20 1.60
CA MET A 284 -14.24 7.81 2.19
C MET A 284 -14.89 6.70 1.36
N GLN A 285 -15.83 5.98 1.94
CA GLN A 285 -16.64 4.98 1.25
C GLN A 285 -18.11 5.28 1.41
N LEU A 286 -18.88 5.10 0.34
CA LEU A 286 -20.33 5.21 0.37
C LEU A 286 -20.90 3.99 1.10
N GLY A 287 -21.77 4.22 2.08
CA GLY A 287 -22.51 3.18 2.79
C GLY A 287 -23.80 2.79 2.09
N GLU A 288 -24.39 1.68 2.51
CA GLU A 288 -25.71 1.21 2.01
C GLU A 288 -26.85 2.19 2.35
N ASP A 289 -26.67 2.99 3.39
CA ASP A 289 -27.57 4.07 3.81
C ASP A 289 -27.44 5.35 2.96
N GLY A 290 -26.54 5.35 1.97
CA GLY A 290 -26.27 6.51 1.11
C GLY A 290 -25.38 7.57 1.78
N GLN A 291 -24.85 7.34 2.98
CA GLN A 291 -23.91 8.24 3.64
C GLN A 291 -22.47 7.90 3.30
N CYS A 292 -21.59 8.91 3.30
CA CYS A 292 -20.15 8.73 3.10
C CYS A 292 -19.45 8.66 4.45
N TYR A 293 -18.73 7.57 4.67
CA TYR A 293 -17.97 7.32 5.89
C TYR A 293 -16.50 7.64 5.67
N PRO A 294 -15.89 8.51 6.50
CA PRO A 294 -14.48 8.83 6.37
C PRO A 294 -13.60 7.64 6.78
N MET A 295 -12.54 7.42 6.02
CA MET A 295 -11.57 6.36 6.25
C MET A 295 -10.20 6.91 6.58
N HIS A 296 -9.78 7.98 5.88
CA HIS A 296 -8.47 8.55 6.07
C HIS A 296 -8.43 10.02 5.62
N PHE A 297 -7.99 10.91 6.50
CA PHE A 297 -7.62 12.27 6.12
C PHE A 297 -6.12 12.32 5.86
N GLY A 298 -5.72 12.97 4.78
CA GLY A 298 -4.33 13.17 4.47
C GLY A 298 -3.99 14.60 4.12
N SER A 299 -2.74 14.96 4.37
CA SER A 299 -2.27 16.30 4.05
C SER A 299 -0.77 16.29 3.82
N ILE A 300 -0.33 16.81 2.66
CA ILE A 300 1.05 16.83 2.19
C ILE A 300 1.50 18.28 2.06
N SER A 301 2.50 18.70 2.84
CA SER A 301 3.08 20.03 2.73
C SER A 301 3.86 20.19 1.42
N LEU A 302 3.66 21.33 0.75
CA LEU A 302 4.42 21.70 -0.44
C LEU A 302 5.71 22.42 -0.06
N ASN A 303 6.81 22.08 -0.74
CA ASN A 303 8.07 22.80 -0.62
C ASN A 303 8.04 24.13 -1.38
N GLU A 304 9.05 24.99 -1.23
CA GLU A 304 9.08 26.33 -1.83
C GLU A 304 9.05 26.32 -3.37
N ARG A 305 9.63 25.28 -4.00
CA ARG A 305 9.61 25.13 -5.46
C ARG A 305 8.22 24.71 -5.95
N GLU A 306 7.59 23.76 -5.27
CA GLU A 306 6.26 23.24 -5.60
C GLU A 306 5.19 24.32 -5.49
N ARG A 307 5.31 25.20 -4.51
CA ARG A 307 4.40 26.35 -4.31
C ARG A 307 4.38 27.35 -5.44
N ARG A 308 5.45 27.40 -6.24
CA ARG A 308 5.58 28.31 -7.39
C ARG A 308 4.99 27.72 -8.66
N TYR A 309 4.40 26.53 -8.60
CA TYR A 309 3.71 25.96 -9.76
C TYR A 309 2.47 26.78 -10.10
N SER A 310 2.13 26.85 -11.40
CA SER A 310 0.84 27.40 -11.82
C SER A 310 -0.31 26.57 -11.22
N GLN A 311 -1.49 27.17 -11.08
CA GLN A 311 -2.65 26.49 -10.47
C GLN A 311 -2.93 25.15 -11.15
N ALA A 312 -2.95 25.10 -12.49
CA ALA A 312 -3.15 23.87 -13.23
C ALA A 312 -2.12 22.77 -12.91
N LYS A 313 -0.87 23.18 -12.73
CA LYS A 313 0.23 22.27 -12.38
C LYS A 313 0.13 21.82 -10.94
N LEU A 314 -0.32 22.70 -10.03
CA LEU A 314 -0.55 22.38 -8.61
C LEU A 314 -1.63 21.32 -8.44
N GLU A 315 -2.79 21.51 -9.08
CA GLU A 315 -3.91 20.57 -8.99
C GLU A 315 -3.55 19.19 -9.53
N LEU A 316 -2.90 19.13 -10.70
CA LEU A 316 -2.44 17.86 -11.26
C LEU A 316 -1.39 17.18 -10.37
N PHE A 317 -0.46 17.96 -9.81
CA PHE A 317 0.55 17.48 -8.89
C PHE A 317 -0.08 16.96 -7.60
N GLY A 318 -1.08 17.70 -7.08
CA GLY A 318 -1.83 17.31 -5.89
C GLY A 318 -2.54 15.98 -6.07
N LEU A 319 -3.25 15.83 -7.19
CA LEU A 319 -3.90 14.56 -7.54
C LEU A 319 -2.90 13.40 -7.62
N PHE A 320 -1.77 13.60 -8.30
CA PHE A 320 -0.71 12.59 -8.38
C PHE A 320 -0.18 12.19 -7.00
N ARG A 321 0.11 13.19 -6.14
CA ARG A 321 0.64 12.95 -4.79
C ARG A 321 -0.37 12.26 -3.89
N ALA A 322 -1.65 12.65 -3.95
CA ALA A 322 -2.71 12.02 -3.18
C ALA A 322 -2.88 10.54 -3.57
N LEU A 323 -2.94 10.22 -4.86
CA LEU A 323 -3.03 8.84 -5.33
C LEU A 323 -1.82 7.99 -4.90
N CYS A 324 -0.61 8.56 -4.92
CA CYS A 324 0.59 7.87 -4.44
C CYS A 324 0.58 7.63 -2.93
N ASP A 325 0.00 8.55 -2.15
CA ASP A 325 -0.03 8.45 -0.69
C ASP A 325 -1.06 7.39 -0.23
N VAL A 326 -2.22 7.34 -0.90
CA VAL A 326 -3.29 6.39 -0.57
C VAL A 326 -3.21 5.07 -1.35
N TRP A 327 -2.16 4.84 -2.11
CA TRP A 327 -2.09 3.71 -3.04
C TRP A 327 -2.35 2.34 -2.37
N LEU A 328 -1.84 2.13 -1.14
CA LEU A 328 -2.04 0.90 -0.38
C LEU A 328 -3.51 0.69 0.01
N TYR A 329 -4.23 1.77 0.28
CA TYR A 329 -5.65 1.74 0.65
C TYR A 329 -6.56 1.48 -0.54
N ILE A 330 -6.23 2.05 -1.70
CA ILE A 330 -7.06 1.93 -2.91
C ILE A 330 -6.74 0.68 -3.74
N PHE A 331 -5.67 -0.04 -3.39
CA PHE A 331 -5.30 -1.29 -4.05
C PHE A 331 -6.32 -2.38 -3.73
N GLY A 332 -7.00 -2.90 -4.75
CA GLY A 332 -8.07 -3.91 -4.60
C GLY A 332 -9.49 -3.33 -4.46
N VAL A 333 -9.64 -2.01 -4.39
CA VAL A 333 -10.96 -1.36 -4.43
C VAL A 333 -11.59 -1.58 -5.81
N LYS A 334 -12.83 -2.09 -5.84
CA LYS A 334 -13.53 -2.39 -7.09
C LYS A 334 -13.95 -1.14 -7.87
N ARG A 335 -14.36 -0.10 -7.17
CA ARG A 335 -14.87 1.15 -7.73
C ARG A 335 -14.26 2.34 -7.00
N LEU A 336 -13.25 2.96 -7.62
CA LEU A 336 -12.65 4.18 -7.11
C LEU A 336 -13.23 5.38 -7.87
N VAL A 337 -13.71 6.38 -7.13
CA VAL A 337 -14.10 7.68 -7.67
C VAL A 337 -13.14 8.72 -7.12
N VAL A 338 -12.59 9.55 -7.99
CA VAL A 338 -11.71 10.66 -7.59
C VAL A 338 -12.44 11.96 -7.82
N GLU A 339 -12.57 12.77 -6.79
CA GLU A 339 -13.22 14.10 -6.84
C GLU A 339 -12.17 15.20 -6.83
N VAL A 340 -12.27 16.12 -7.77
CA VAL A 340 -11.43 17.31 -7.90
C VAL A 340 -12.28 18.53 -8.24
N ASP A 341 -11.83 19.71 -7.84
CA ASP A 341 -12.52 20.98 -8.15
C ASP A 341 -12.10 21.60 -9.49
N ALA A 342 -11.02 21.09 -10.08
CA ALA A 342 -10.44 21.64 -11.31
C ALA A 342 -10.95 20.90 -12.56
N ARG A 343 -11.86 21.51 -13.33
CA ARG A 343 -12.43 20.94 -14.56
C ARG A 343 -11.39 20.55 -15.61
N TYR A 344 -10.34 21.35 -15.75
CA TYR A 344 -9.30 21.16 -16.78
C TYR A 344 -8.42 19.93 -16.56
N ILE A 345 -8.39 19.34 -15.37
CA ILE A 345 -7.61 18.13 -15.08
C ILE A 345 -8.05 16.97 -15.98
N LYS A 346 -9.35 16.81 -16.22
CA LYS A 346 -9.88 15.78 -17.14
C LYS A 346 -9.30 15.94 -18.55
N GLY A 347 -9.25 17.18 -19.05
CA GLY A 347 -8.64 17.47 -20.35
C GLY A 347 -7.13 17.20 -20.38
N MET A 348 -6.40 17.54 -19.32
CA MET A 348 -4.97 17.28 -19.25
C MET A 348 -4.64 15.78 -19.20
N ILE A 349 -5.43 14.99 -18.50
CA ILE A 349 -5.23 13.53 -18.41
C ILE A 349 -5.56 12.85 -19.73
N ASN A 350 -6.62 13.28 -20.42
CA ASN A 350 -7.06 12.69 -21.67
C ASN A 350 -6.16 13.07 -22.88
N ASN A 351 -5.46 14.21 -22.81
CA ASN A 351 -4.59 14.72 -23.87
C ASN A 351 -3.16 14.97 -23.36
N PRO A 352 -2.43 13.94 -22.91
CA PRO A 352 -1.10 14.12 -22.32
C PRO A 352 -0.06 14.66 -23.32
N ASP A 353 -0.22 14.36 -24.62
CA ASP A 353 0.73 14.76 -25.67
C ASP A 353 0.66 16.26 -26.00
N LEU A 354 -0.41 16.95 -25.61
CA LEU A 354 -0.55 18.41 -25.77
C LEU A 354 0.23 19.22 -24.73
N GLN A 355 0.77 18.57 -23.72
CA GLN A 355 1.51 19.26 -22.66
C GLN A 355 3.00 19.32 -23.02
N PRO A 356 3.56 20.52 -23.25
CA PRO A 356 4.98 20.69 -23.64
C PRO A 356 5.95 20.39 -22.49
N ASN A 357 5.45 20.01 -21.30
CA ASN A 357 6.25 19.85 -20.09
C ASN A 357 6.41 18.38 -19.71
N VAL A 358 7.63 17.86 -19.81
CA VAL A 358 8.01 16.47 -19.45
C VAL A 358 7.58 16.10 -18.03
N THR A 359 7.64 17.04 -17.09
CA THR A 359 7.24 16.77 -15.70
C THR A 359 5.74 16.55 -15.57
N ILE A 360 4.93 17.30 -16.28
CA ILE A 360 3.47 17.14 -16.32
C ILE A 360 3.12 15.76 -16.90
N ASN A 361 3.74 15.41 -18.02
CA ASN A 361 3.50 14.11 -18.66
C ASN A 361 3.88 12.92 -17.74
N ARG A 362 4.95 13.04 -16.94
CA ARG A 362 5.30 12.02 -15.95
C ARG A 362 4.22 11.84 -14.87
N TRP A 363 3.63 12.93 -14.39
CA TRP A 363 2.54 12.85 -13.42
C TRP A 363 1.28 12.26 -14.03
N ILE A 364 0.93 12.66 -15.28
CA ILE A 364 -0.19 12.07 -16.00
C ILE A 364 -0.01 10.56 -16.17
N VAL A 365 1.17 10.11 -16.60
CA VAL A 365 1.48 8.68 -16.70
C VAL A 365 1.34 7.99 -15.35
N GLY A 366 1.83 8.61 -14.26
CA GLY A 366 1.67 8.06 -12.90
C GLY A 366 0.20 7.98 -12.47
N ILE A 367 -0.60 8.99 -12.78
CA ILE A 367 -2.04 9.00 -12.49
C ILE A 367 -2.78 7.90 -13.28
N LEU A 368 -2.42 7.70 -14.55
CA LEU A 368 -3.02 6.68 -15.43
C LEU A 368 -2.68 5.22 -15.03
N LEU A 369 -1.77 5.01 -14.09
CA LEU A 369 -1.55 3.70 -13.49
C LEU A 369 -2.69 3.25 -12.57
N PHE A 370 -3.51 4.18 -12.12
CA PHE A 370 -4.66 3.90 -11.27
C PHE A 370 -5.94 3.82 -12.11
N SER A 371 -6.82 2.88 -11.75
CA SER A 371 -8.15 2.75 -12.36
C SER A 371 -9.17 3.48 -11.50
N PHE A 372 -9.73 4.58 -11.98
CA PHE A 372 -10.71 5.37 -11.25
C PHE A 372 -11.64 6.15 -12.19
N LYS A 373 -12.78 6.57 -11.67
CA LYS A 373 -13.68 7.53 -12.33
C LYS A 373 -13.36 8.93 -11.81
N LEU A 374 -12.97 9.86 -12.68
CA LEU A 374 -12.76 11.27 -12.32
C LEU A 374 -14.08 12.03 -12.34
N THR A 375 -14.40 12.71 -11.25
CA THR A 375 -15.60 13.54 -11.10
C THR A 375 -15.19 14.94 -10.70
N HIS A 376 -15.75 15.93 -11.37
CA HIS A 376 -15.59 17.33 -10.97
C HIS A 376 -16.65 17.69 -9.93
N VAL A 377 -16.25 18.30 -8.83
CA VAL A 377 -17.14 18.82 -7.78
C VAL A 377 -16.82 20.30 -7.61
N PRO A 378 -17.80 21.21 -7.82
CA PRO A 378 -17.58 22.65 -7.65
C PRO A 378 -17.10 23.00 -6.23
N THR A 379 -16.27 24.02 -6.09
CA THR A 379 -15.61 24.43 -4.84
C THR A 379 -16.58 24.72 -3.70
N ASP A 380 -17.76 25.27 -4.00
CA ASP A 380 -18.84 25.53 -3.05
C ASP A 380 -19.52 24.26 -2.49
N ARG A 381 -19.40 23.14 -3.21
CA ARG A 381 -19.89 21.81 -2.80
C ARG A 381 -18.74 20.88 -2.35
N HIS A 382 -17.50 21.27 -2.58
CA HIS A 382 -16.30 20.54 -2.16
C HIS A 382 -15.99 20.73 -0.67
N THR A 383 -16.86 21.38 0.07
CA THR A 383 -16.82 21.52 1.53
C THR A 383 -17.14 20.19 2.19
N ALA A 384 -16.27 19.23 2.06
CA ALA A 384 -16.39 17.89 2.60
C ALA A 384 -16.19 17.72 4.13
N PRO A 385 -16.55 18.62 5.05
CA PRO A 385 -16.77 18.24 6.45
C PRO A 385 -18.24 18.09 6.80
N ASP A 386 -19.15 18.77 6.10
CA ASP A 386 -20.59 18.58 6.28
C ASP A 386 -21.12 17.44 5.40
N GLY A 387 -20.24 16.76 4.65
CA GLY A 387 -20.56 15.64 3.75
C GLY A 387 -20.90 14.32 4.44
N LEU A 388 -20.89 14.28 5.76
CA LEU A 388 -21.60 13.22 6.51
C LEU A 388 -23.11 13.29 6.27
N LEU A 389 -23.61 14.36 5.65
CA LEU A 389 -25.00 14.63 5.33
C LEU A 389 -25.12 15.10 3.87
N ARG A 390 -24.63 14.35 2.89
CA ARG A 390 -25.09 14.58 1.51
C ARG A 390 -26.57 14.21 1.46
N GLN A 391 -27.43 15.21 1.66
CA GLN A 391 -28.83 15.09 1.31
C GLN A 391 -28.92 14.78 -0.20
N PRO A 392 -29.81 13.87 -0.62
CA PRO A 392 -30.13 13.73 -2.03
C PRO A 392 -30.50 15.11 -2.58
N PRO A 393 -30.17 15.41 -3.86
CA PRO A 393 -30.46 16.70 -4.46
C PRO A 393 -31.94 17.06 -4.22
N ALA A 394 -32.18 18.27 -3.74
CA ALA A 394 -33.54 18.72 -3.51
C ALA A 394 -34.27 18.80 -4.86
N PRO A 395 -35.59 18.57 -4.91
CA PRO A 395 -36.37 18.65 -6.15
C PRO A 395 -36.31 20.01 -6.86
N GLU A 396 -35.77 21.02 -6.17
CA GLU A 396 -35.61 22.40 -6.65
C GLU A 396 -34.23 22.68 -7.26
N ASP A 397 -33.27 21.73 -7.20
CA ASP A 397 -31.98 21.89 -7.85
C ASP A 397 -32.16 21.79 -9.38
N PRO A 398 -31.65 22.78 -10.15
CA PRO A 398 -31.77 22.73 -11.60
C PRO A 398 -31.09 21.46 -12.13
N PRO A 399 -31.71 20.79 -13.13
CA PRO A 399 -31.10 19.59 -13.73
C PRO A 399 -29.73 19.96 -14.26
N TRP A 400 -28.75 19.09 -14.00
CA TRP A 400 -27.37 19.21 -14.45
C TRP A 400 -27.36 19.28 -15.99
N GLU A 401 -27.29 20.46 -16.55
CA GLU A 401 -26.97 20.63 -17.97
C GLU A 401 -25.51 20.23 -18.16
N ASP A 402 -25.34 19.13 -18.84
CA ASP A 402 -24.07 18.50 -19.19
C ASP A 402 -23.41 19.31 -20.32
N ASP A 403 -22.92 20.50 -19.98
CA ASP A 403 -22.18 21.41 -20.87
C ASP A 403 -20.81 20.82 -21.30
N TYR A 404 -20.56 19.56 -20.92
CA TYR A 404 -19.35 18.83 -21.23
C TYR A 404 -19.33 18.22 -22.63
N LYS A 405 -20.49 18.05 -23.29
CA LYS A 405 -20.57 17.39 -24.59
C LYS A 405 -19.90 18.20 -25.70
N GLU A 406 -20.03 19.52 -25.67
CA GLU A 406 -19.44 20.35 -26.71
C GLU A 406 -17.90 20.42 -26.67
N TRP A 407 -17.28 20.21 -25.51
CA TRP A 407 -15.82 20.27 -25.35
C TRP A 407 -15.11 18.93 -25.57
N VAL A 408 -15.80 17.83 -25.31
CA VAL A 408 -15.26 16.47 -25.38
C VAL A 408 -15.47 15.84 -26.75
N ASP A 409 -16.53 16.22 -27.50
CA ASP A 409 -16.88 15.60 -28.78
C ASP A 409 -15.96 16.01 -29.96
N ASN A 410 -15.10 17.00 -29.79
CA ASN A 410 -14.16 17.43 -30.84
C ASN A 410 -12.76 16.82 -30.75
N CYS A 411 -12.46 16.05 -29.73
CA CYS A 411 -11.19 15.33 -29.59
C CYS A 411 -11.48 13.84 -29.48
N GLY A 412 -11.21 13.07 -30.55
CA GLY A 412 -11.37 11.60 -30.59
C GLY A 412 -10.43 10.87 -29.63
N VAL A 413 -10.64 10.99 -28.32
CA VAL A 413 -9.75 10.48 -27.30
C VAL A 413 -10.52 9.61 -26.30
N PHE A 414 -9.95 8.47 -25.97
CA PHE A 414 -10.34 7.55 -24.92
C PHE A 414 -10.66 8.28 -23.63
N SER A 415 -11.93 8.41 -23.29
CA SER A 415 -12.31 8.87 -21.96
C SER A 415 -12.05 7.74 -20.95
N MET A 416 -11.57 8.06 -19.76
CA MET A 416 -11.43 7.12 -18.65
C MET A 416 -12.75 6.40 -18.30
N GLU A 417 -13.90 7.02 -18.61
CA GLU A 417 -15.22 6.39 -18.51
C GLU A 417 -15.43 5.21 -19.48
N LEU A 418 -14.87 5.26 -20.69
CA LEU A 418 -14.93 4.15 -21.63
C LEU A 418 -14.11 2.96 -21.16
N LEU A 419 -12.93 3.19 -20.60
CA LEU A 419 -12.11 2.16 -19.98
C LEU A 419 -12.83 1.53 -18.77
N ASN A 420 -13.46 2.33 -17.91
CA ASN A 420 -14.23 1.84 -16.78
C ASN A 420 -15.51 1.10 -17.20
N ARG A 421 -16.22 1.53 -18.25
CA ARG A 421 -17.40 0.82 -18.74
C ARG A 421 -17.05 -0.55 -19.33
N GLN A 422 -15.96 -0.67 -20.07
CA GLN A 422 -15.52 -1.97 -20.60
C GLN A 422 -15.09 -2.93 -19.49
N VAL A 423 -14.41 -2.44 -18.45
CA VAL A 423 -13.99 -3.23 -17.29
C VAL A 423 -15.19 -3.64 -16.42
N LEU A 424 -16.19 -2.76 -16.26
CA LEU A 424 -17.33 -3.02 -15.39
C LEU A 424 -18.47 -3.81 -16.04
N CYS A 425 -18.61 -3.77 -17.39
CA CYS A 425 -19.71 -4.42 -18.10
C CYS A 425 -19.40 -5.84 -18.58
N ASN A 426 -18.18 -6.32 -18.48
CA ASN A 426 -17.83 -7.67 -18.89
C ASN A 426 -16.84 -8.35 -17.92
N PRO A 427 -17.37 -9.02 -16.87
CA PRO A 427 -16.52 -9.72 -15.90
C PRO A 427 -15.71 -10.88 -16.52
N ARG A 428 -15.96 -11.25 -17.79
CA ARG A 428 -15.17 -12.25 -18.53
C ARG A 428 -14.04 -11.63 -19.34
N THR A 429 -14.05 -10.33 -19.58
CA THR A 429 -12.92 -9.58 -20.14
C THR A 429 -12.18 -8.86 -19.02
N VAL A 430 -11.92 -9.58 -17.93
CA VAL A 430 -11.09 -9.10 -16.87
C VAL A 430 -9.71 -8.85 -17.44
N ALA A 431 -9.54 -7.61 -17.63
CA ALA A 431 -8.35 -6.84 -17.49
C ALA A 431 -7.20 -7.14 -18.47
N PRO A 432 -6.76 -6.11 -19.15
CA PRO A 432 -5.43 -6.07 -19.75
C PRO A 432 -4.32 -6.43 -18.74
N THR A 433 -4.53 -6.27 -17.44
CA THR A 433 -3.60 -6.68 -16.40
C THR A 433 -3.49 -8.19 -16.19
N TYR A 434 -4.56 -8.98 -16.49
CA TYR A 434 -4.52 -10.44 -16.34
C TYR A 434 -4.09 -11.14 -17.63
N SER A 435 -4.22 -10.54 -18.81
CA SER A 435 -3.67 -11.10 -20.04
C SER A 435 -2.13 -11.14 -20.03
N PHE A 436 -1.48 -10.27 -19.24
CA PHE A 436 -0.04 -10.33 -18.99
C PHE A 436 0.39 -11.63 -18.27
N PHE A 437 -0.47 -12.21 -17.43
CA PHE A 437 -0.20 -13.49 -16.76
C PHE A 437 -0.55 -14.69 -17.61
N SER A 438 -1.50 -14.58 -18.55
CA SER A 438 -1.88 -15.70 -19.42
C SER A 438 -0.82 -16.03 -20.47
N VAL A 439 0.00 -15.05 -20.87
CA VAL A 439 1.15 -15.25 -21.78
C VAL A 439 2.28 -16.05 -21.11
N LEU A 440 2.28 -16.14 -19.76
CA LEU A 440 3.31 -16.85 -19.01
C LEU A 440 2.89 -18.25 -18.52
N ARG A 441 1.65 -18.70 -18.81
CA ARG A 441 1.23 -20.07 -18.52
C ARG A 441 1.48 -20.95 -19.75
N SER A 442 2.31 -21.96 -19.57
CA SER A 442 2.42 -23.08 -20.50
C SER A 442 1.06 -23.79 -20.63
N PRO A 443 0.66 -24.22 -21.82
CA PRO A 443 -0.57 -24.97 -22.01
C PRO A 443 -0.31 -26.47 -21.73
N ASP A 444 -0.14 -26.86 -20.48
CA ASP A 444 -0.13 -28.26 -20.08
C ASP A 444 -0.85 -28.40 -18.73
N THR A 445 -2.12 -28.65 -18.85
CA THR A 445 -2.98 -29.56 -18.06
C THR A 445 -4.43 -29.29 -18.49
N ALA A 446 -4.85 -29.96 -19.53
CA ALA A 446 -6.26 -30.10 -19.87
C ALA A 446 -6.79 -31.31 -19.10
N ASP A 447 -7.68 -31.11 -18.16
CA ASP A 447 -8.66 -32.09 -17.74
C ASP A 447 -9.92 -31.87 -18.57
N GLU A 448 -10.25 -32.87 -19.39
CA GLU A 448 -11.48 -32.95 -20.16
C GLU A 448 -12.70 -33.14 -19.26
N PRO A 449 -13.84 -32.55 -19.59
CA PRO A 449 -15.14 -33.12 -19.29
C PRO A 449 -15.78 -33.64 -20.58
N GLN A 450 -16.09 -34.91 -20.61
CA GLN A 450 -16.95 -35.57 -21.59
C GLN A 450 -18.38 -35.02 -21.53
N SER A 451 -18.98 -34.70 -22.61
CA SER A 451 -20.13 -35.39 -23.25
C SER A 451 -20.93 -34.48 -24.16
N SER A 452 -21.03 -34.99 -25.39
CA SER A 452 -22.20 -35.13 -26.27
C SER A 452 -23.07 -33.90 -26.60
N THR A 453 -23.01 -33.45 -27.85
CA THR A 453 -24.03 -33.65 -28.90
C THR A 453 -23.60 -32.93 -30.17
N GLY A 454 -23.73 -33.63 -31.31
CA GLY A 454 -23.17 -33.23 -32.59
C GLY A 454 -23.88 -32.04 -33.25
N ILE A 455 -23.03 -31.16 -33.77
CA ILE A 455 -23.32 -30.35 -34.96
C ILE A 455 -22.02 -30.39 -35.77
N GLN A 456 -22.08 -30.84 -36.99
CA GLN A 456 -20.97 -30.91 -37.94
C GLN A 456 -20.40 -29.49 -38.14
N ALA A 457 -19.10 -29.35 -37.87
CA ALA A 457 -18.33 -28.16 -38.21
C ALA A 457 -17.85 -28.26 -39.68
N PRO A 458 -17.77 -27.15 -40.43
CA PRO A 458 -17.14 -27.12 -41.74
C PRO A 458 -15.63 -27.38 -41.62
N ASP A 459 -15.05 -27.95 -42.72
CA ASP A 459 -13.65 -28.36 -42.82
C ASP A 459 -12.65 -27.29 -42.31
N PRO A 460 -11.55 -27.70 -41.67
CA PRO A 460 -10.53 -26.78 -41.18
C PRO A 460 -9.81 -26.11 -42.36
N ILE A 461 -9.90 -24.79 -42.38
CA ILE A 461 -9.02 -23.96 -43.20
C ILE A 461 -7.61 -24.15 -42.66
N GLU A 462 -6.70 -24.66 -43.49
CA GLU A 462 -5.27 -24.73 -43.13
C GLU A 462 -4.77 -23.35 -42.68
N PRO A 463 -4.07 -23.25 -41.53
CA PRO A 463 -3.48 -22.00 -41.14
C PRO A 463 -2.44 -21.56 -42.15
N PRO A 464 -2.35 -20.25 -42.47
CA PRO A 464 -1.30 -19.75 -43.35
C PRO A 464 0.09 -20.11 -42.76
N PRO A 465 1.11 -20.32 -43.61
CA PRO A 465 2.43 -20.72 -43.18
C PRO A 465 2.93 -19.75 -42.13
N SER A 466 3.43 -20.29 -41.02
CA SER A 466 4.01 -19.57 -39.87
C SER A 466 4.98 -18.49 -40.37
N GLU A 467 4.59 -17.25 -40.31
CA GLU A 467 5.54 -16.14 -40.38
C GLU A 467 6.54 -16.33 -39.25
N ALA A 468 7.83 -16.40 -39.58
CA ALA A 468 8.89 -16.51 -38.60
C ALA A 468 8.71 -15.40 -37.56
N GLU A 469 8.67 -15.76 -36.29
CA GLU A 469 8.50 -14.78 -35.19
C GLU A 469 9.51 -13.63 -35.37
N PRO A 470 9.06 -12.38 -35.38
CA PRO A 470 9.94 -11.24 -35.58
C PRO A 470 11.05 -11.25 -34.53
N HIS A 471 12.28 -11.28 -34.97
CA HIS A 471 13.45 -11.40 -34.13
C HIS A 471 14.02 -10.01 -33.79
N ILE A 472 14.28 -9.72 -32.51
CA ILE A 472 14.96 -8.50 -32.10
C ILE A 472 16.43 -8.59 -32.55
N PRO A 473 16.96 -7.67 -33.38
CA PRO A 473 18.37 -7.69 -33.78
C PRO A 473 19.26 -7.47 -32.58
N ARG A 474 20.25 -8.36 -32.37
CA ARG A 474 21.10 -8.32 -31.19
C ARG A 474 22.56 -8.25 -31.53
N LEU A 475 23.29 -7.50 -30.68
CA LEU A 475 24.74 -7.48 -30.72
C LEU A 475 25.29 -8.79 -30.12
N GLU A 476 26.44 -9.26 -30.61
CA GLU A 476 27.15 -10.44 -30.10
C GLU A 476 27.33 -10.42 -28.57
N LYS A 477 27.62 -9.25 -28.02
CA LYS A 477 27.71 -9.04 -26.56
C LYS A 477 26.40 -9.34 -25.82
N ALA A 478 25.25 -9.07 -26.43
CA ALA A 478 23.95 -9.36 -25.82
C ALA A 478 23.67 -10.87 -25.79
N HIS A 479 24.07 -11.60 -26.85
CA HIS A 479 24.00 -13.06 -26.87
C HIS A 479 24.83 -13.70 -25.76
N THR A 480 26.10 -13.27 -25.60
CA THR A 480 26.97 -13.75 -24.54
C THR A 480 26.41 -13.50 -23.14
N MET A 481 25.74 -12.36 -22.93
CA MET A 481 25.07 -12.07 -21.67
C MET A 481 23.87 -12.97 -21.42
N ASP A 482 23.07 -13.26 -22.43
CA ASP A 482 21.91 -14.14 -22.34
C ASP A 482 22.32 -15.59 -22.09
N GLU A 483 23.38 -16.09 -22.73
CA GLU A 483 23.96 -17.41 -22.47
C GLU A 483 24.42 -17.56 -21.02
N ARG A 484 25.06 -16.53 -20.47
CA ARG A 484 25.46 -16.52 -19.06
C ARG A 484 24.27 -16.53 -18.10
N LEU A 485 23.16 -15.87 -18.44
CA LEU A 485 21.94 -15.92 -17.65
C LEU A 485 21.30 -17.30 -17.64
N GLU A 486 21.37 -18.02 -18.78
CA GLU A 486 20.87 -19.38 -18.84
C GLU A 486 21.74 -20.33 -18.00
N GLN A 487 23.06 -20.16 -18.01
CA GLN A 487 23.98 -20.89 -17.11
C GLN A 487 23.70 -20.59 -15.62
N VAL A 488 23.38 -19.33 -15.27
CA VAL A 488 22.97 -18.95 -13.90
C VAL A 488 21.65 -19.66 -13.53
N ARG A 489 20.70 -19.74 -14.45
CA ARG A 489 19.43 -20.43 -14.25
C ARG A 489 19.67 -21.93 -13.98
N GLU A 490 20.44 -22.58 -14.82
CA GLU A 490 20.79 -24.00 -14.66
C GLU A 490 21.50 -24.25 -13.32
N LEU A 491 22.45 -23.39 -12.95
CA LEU A 491 23.18 -23.49 -11.69
C LEU A 491 22.25 -23.38 -10.47
N LEU A 492 21.29 -22.45 -10.50
CA LEU A 492 20.37 -22.22 -9.39
C LEU A 492 19.21 -23.23 -9.34
N MET A 493 18.91 -23.91 -10.45
CA MET A 493 17.85 -24.93 -10.52
C MET A 493 18.37 -26.34 -10.20
N SER A 494 19.58 -26.68 -10.66
CA SER A 494 20.09 -28.06 -10.59
C SER A 494 21.05 -28.31 -9.41
N GLU A 495 21.52 -27.29 -8.73
CA GLU A 495 22.57 -27.36 -7.69
C GLU A 495 23.82 -28.17 -8.13
N SER A 496 23.95 -28.51 -9.42
CA SER A 496 25.02 -29.33 -9.96
C SER A 496 26.12 -28.47 -10.57
N HIS A 497 27.37 -28.93 -10.39
CA HIS A 497 28.53 -28.33 -11.05
C HIS A 497 28.37 -28.45 -12.57
N LEU A 498 28.33 -27.32 -13.29
CA LEU A 498 28.34 -27.32 -14.74
C LEU A 498 29.67 -27.89 -15.25
N GLN A 499 29.67 -29.12 -15.73
CA GLN A 499 30.88 -29.91 -16.06
C GLN A 499 31.75 -29.30 -17.17
N ALA A 500 31.31 -28.25 -17.85
CA ALA A 500 31.96 -27.63 -18.99
C ALA A 500 32.80 -26.37 -18.64
N LEU A 501 32.76 -25.87 -17.38
CA LEU A 501 33.45 -24.64 -16.99
C LEU A 501 34.72 -24.91 -16.23
N ASN A 502 35.75 -24.09 -16.49
CA ASN A 502 36.96 -24.09 -15.67
C ASN A 502 36.68 -23.41 -14.30
N ASN A 503 37.61 -23.59 -13.32
CA ASN A 503 37.39 -23.08 -11.96
C ASN A 503 37.22 -21.54 -11.91
N GLN A 504 37.94 -20.76 -12.75
CA GLN A 504 37.81 -19.30 -12.79
C GLN A 504 36.46 -18.85 -13.38
N GLU A 505 36.00 -19.52 -14.43
CA GLU A 505 34.69 -19.25 -15.06
C GLU A 505 33.56 -19.62 -14.11
N PHE A 506 33.72 -20.70 -13.36
CA PHE A 506 32.72 -21.13 -12.36
C PHE A 506 32.64 -20.15 -11.19
N GLU A 507 33.77 -19.66 -10.64
CA GLU A 507 33.76 -18.60 -9.63
C GLU A 507 33.10 -17.32 -10.14
N ALA A 508 33.39 -16.90 -11.36
CA ALA A 508 32.77 -15.74 -11.98
C ALA A 508 31.25 -15.92 -12.14
N LEU A 509 30.81 -17.15 -12.47
CA LEU A 509 29.39 -17.50 -12.56
C LEU A 509 28.68 -17.48 -11.21
N ILE A 510 29.35 -17.96 -10.14
CA ILE A 510 28.83 -17.88 -8.75
C ILE A 510 28.65 -16.41 -8.34
N HIS A 511 29.65 -15.57 -8.59
CA HIS A 511 29.53 -14.13 -8.29
C HIS A 511 28.39 -13.45 -9.07
N LEU A 512 28.17 -13.87 -10.31
CA LEU A 512 27.02 -13.39 -11.09
C LEU A 512 25.71 -13.90 -10.49
N ALA A 513 25.63 -15.18 -10.13
CA ALA A 513 24.45 -15.83 -9.59
C ALA A 513 23.95 -15.21 -8.26
N MET A 514 24.84 -14.59 -7.46
CA MET A 514 24.45 -13.87 -6.23
C MET A 514 23.45 -12.74 -6.48
N ARG A 515 23.37 -12.22 -7.72
CA ARG A 515 22.43 -11.16 -8.11
C ARG A 515 21.06 -11.70 -8.51
N TYR A 516 20.87 -13.00 -8.47
CA TYR A 516 19.66 -13.67 -8.91
C TYR A 516 19.15 -14.66 -7.86
N PHE A 517 17.92 -15.11 -8.01
CA PHE A 517 17.36 -16.23 -7.27
C PHE A 517 16.25 -16.87 -8.10
N VAL A 518 15.90 -18.11 -7.81
CA VAL A 518 14.81 -18.83 -8.48
C VAL A 518 13.60 -18.85 -7.55
N CYS A 519 12.45 -18.47 -8.09
CA CYS A 519 11.17 -18.57 -7.38
C CYS A 519 10.11 -19.08 -8.35
N LYS A 520 9.40 -20.16 -7.99
CA LYS A 520 8.37 -20.81 -8.85
C LYS A 520 8.84 -21.17 -10.26
N GLY A 521 10.10 -21.59 -10.39
CA GLY A 521 10.69 -21.97 -11.68
C GLY A 521 11.13 -20.80 -12.57
N GLU A 522 10.92 -19.56 -12.16
CA GLU A 522 11.38 -18.38 -12.89
C GLU A 522 12.61 -17.78 -12.22
N LEU A 523 13.54 -17.24 -13.05
CA LEU A 523 14.73 -16.53 -12.56
C LEU A 523 14.38 -15.09 -12.26
N TRP A 524 14.79 -14.61 -11.09
CA TRP A 524 14.55 -13.25 -10.61
C TRP A 524 15.86 -12.50 -10.42
N HIS A 525 15.91 -11.26 -10.86
CA HIS A 525 16.98 -10.31 -10.60
C HIS A 525 16.77 -9.59 -9.28
N ARG A 526 17.77 -9.59 -8.41
CA ARG A 526 17.74 -8.90 -7.12
C ARG A 526 18.01 -7.41 -7.30
N GLU A 527 17.05 -6.58 -6.88
CA GLU A 527 17.22 -5.13 -6.82
C GLU A 527 17.42 -4.69 -5.38
N CYS A 528 18.37 -3.78 -5.15
CA CYS A 528 18.70 -3.28 -3.80
C CYS A 528 17.52 -2.52 -3.14
N SER A 529 16.59 -2.02 -3.94
CA SER A 529 15.37 -1.35 -3.47
C SER A 529 14.29 -2.30 -2.93
N GLY A 530 14.51 -3.64 -3.05
CA GLY A 530 13.53 -4.66 -2.68
C GLY A 530 12.50 -4.97 -3.78
N GLN A 531 12.45 -4.22 -4.87
CA GLN A 531 11.61 -4.50 -6.04
C GLN A 531 12.33 -5.47 -6.97
N HIS A 532 12.18 -6.76 -6.71
CA HIS A 532 12.80 -7.80 -7.56
C HIS A 532 12.06 -7.92 -8.89
N GLN A 533 12.81 -8.23 -9.97
CA GLN A 533 12.32 -8.26 -11.33
C GLN A 533 12.47 -9.65 -11.93
N ILE A 534 11.48 -10.09 -12.70
CA ILE A 534 11.53 -11.38 -13.43
C ILE A 534 12.51 -11.23 -14.60
N VAL A 535 13.47 -12.13 -14.72
CA VAL A 535 14.37 -12.21 -15.87
C VAL A 535 13.61 -12.79 -17.06
N ALA A 536 13.25 -11.93 -18.02
CA ALA A 536 12.46 -12.33 -19.19
C ALA A 536 13.26 -13.25 -20.13
N HIS A 537 12.70 -14.42 -20.45
CA HIS A 537 13.25 -15.32 -21.46
C HIS A 537 13.31 -14.67 -22.84
N MET A 538 14.32 -15.01 -23.64
CA MET A 538 14.56 -14.40 -24.96
C MET A 538 13.31 -14.45 -25.87
N HIS A 539 12.66 -15.59 -25.94
CA HIS A 539 11.47 -15.79 -26.79
C HIS A 539 10.24 -14.99 -26.33
N LYS A 540 10.15 -14.59 -25.06
CA LYS A 540 9.03 -13.79 -24.51
C LYS A 540 9.23 -12.28 -24.69
N ARG A 541 10.45 -11.80 -24.94
CA ARG A 541 10.77 -10.36 -24.93
C ARG A 541 10.07 -9.55 -26.01
N TYR A 542 9.97 -10.10 -27.23
CA TYR A 542 9.25 -9.44 -28.32
C TYR A 542 7.77 -9.25 -27.99
N ALA A 543 7.11 -10.28 -27.45
CA ALA A 543 5.72 -10.21 -27.02
C ALA A 543 5.53 -9.18 -25.89
N LEU A 544 6.49 -9.09 -24.95
CA LEU A 544 6.47 -8.08 -23.88
C LEU A 544 6.62 -6.65 -24.41
N LEU A 545 7.51 -6.43 -25.38
CA LEU A 545 7.69 -5.14 -26.04
C LEU A 545 6.44 -4.74 -26.81
N ARG A 546 5.84 -5.66 -27.56
CA ARG A 546 4.60 -5.45 -28.28
C ARG A 546 3.46 -5.08 -27.34
N ALA A 547 3.25 -5.87 -26.28
CA ALA A 547 2.22 -5.60 -25.29
C ALA A 547 2.42 -4.23 -24.59
N ALA A 548 3.66 -3.83 -24.33
CA ALA A 548 3.96 -2.56 -23.66
C ALA A 548 3.93 -1.34 -24.59
N HIS A 549 4.04 -1.53 -25.91
CA HIS A 549 4.04 -0.44 -26.89
C HIS A 549 2.73 -0.41 -27.69
N ASP A 550 2.44 -1.47 -28.46
CA ASP A 550 1.32 -1.52 -29.41
C ASP A 550 -0.02 -1.59 -28.67
N ASP A 551 -0.18 -2.56 -27.76
CA ASP A 551 -1.43 -2.79 -27.04
C ASP A 551 -1.79 -1.66 -26.06
N LEU A 552 -0.81 -0.85 -25.63
CA LEU A 552 -1.02 0.34 -24.82
C LEU A 552 -1.12 1.65 -25.63
N GLY A 553 -1.32 1.56 -26.94
CA GLY A 553 -1.55 2.71 -27.82
C GLY A 553 -0.27 3.45 -28.22
N HIS A 554 0.75 2.70 -28.62
CA HIS A 554 2.02 3.21 -29.18
C HIS A 554 2.77 4.17 -28.26
N LYS A 555 2.98 3.75 -27.01
CA LYS A 555 3.69 4.54 -26.00
C LYS A 555 5.15 4.80 -26.38
N GLY A 556 5.66 5.99 -26.06
CA GLY A 556 7.07 6.36 -26.30
C GLY A 556 8.09 5.52 -25.51
N VAL A 557 9.36 5.55 -25.94
CA VAL A 557 10.48 4.75 -25.38
C VAL A 557 10.53 4.78 -23.85
N PHE A 558 10.44 5.97 -23.24
CA PHE A 558 10.52 6.12 -21.79
C PHE A 558 9.35 5.43 -21.07
N SER A 559 8.13 5.55 -21.61
CA SER A 559 6.92 4.95 -21.02
C SER A 559 6.99 3.42 -21.09
N VAL A 560 7.38 2.86 -22.22
CA VAL A 560 7.54 1.41 -22.43
C VAL A 560 8.63 0.86 -21.50
N GLN A 561 9.79 1.53 -21.43
CA GLN A 561 10.89 1.13 -20.56
C GLN A 561 10.48 1.17 -19.09
N SER A 562 9.86 2.26 -18.64
CA SER A 562 9.38 2.41 -17.26
C SER A 562 8.36 1.34 -16.89
N HIS A 563 7.44 1.02 -17.81
CA HIS A 563 6.41 0.01 -17.60
C HIS A 563 7.00 -1.41 -17.48
N LEU A 564 7.94 -1.75 -18.33
CA LEU A 564 8.61 -3.06 -18.31
C LEU A 564 9.54 -3.21 -17.12
N SER A 565 10.32 -2.17 -16.77
CA SER A 565 11.31 -2.22 -15.71
C SER A 565 10.73 -2.36 -14.30
N VAL A 566 9.43 -2.15 -14.11
CA VAL A 566 8.76 -2.42 -12.83
C VAL A 566 8.72 -3.92 -12.50
N ARG A 567 8.62 -4.78 -13.52
CA ARG A 567 8.39 -6.22 -13.35
C ARG A 567 9.42 -7.12 -14.04
N PHE A 568 10.00 -6.66 -15.15
CA PHE A 568 10.87 -7.45 -15.99
C PHE A 568 12.25 -6.83 -16.09
N TRP A 569 13.22 -7.68 -16.20
CA TRP A 569 14.61 -7.29 -16.40
C TRP A 569 15.29 -8.22 -17.41
N TRP A 570 16.14 -7.65 -18.27
CA TRP A 570 17.12 -8.36 -19.09
C TRP A 570 18.25 -7.37 -19.47
N PRO A 571 19.45 -7.85 -19.81
CA PRO A 571 20.64 -7.00 -19.95
C PRO A 571 20.52 -5.86 -20.97
N THR A 572 19.70 -6.02 -22.00
CA THR A 572 19.54 -5.08 -23.12
C THR A 572 18.16 -4.44 -23.18
N LEU A 573 17.39 -4.46 -22.09
CA LEU A 573 16.04 -3.93 -22.03
C LEU A 573 15.89 -2.53 -22.66
N GLU A 574 16.76 -1.59 -22.28
CA GLU A 574 16.70 -0.22 -22.78
C GLU A 574 16.94 -0.14 -24.31
N GLN A 575 17.89 -0.92 -24.80
CA GLN A 575 18.23 -0.94 -26.23
C GLN A 575 17.13 -1.60 -27.05
N ASP A 576 16.56 -2.69 -26.56
CA ASP A 576 15.49 -3.42 -27.22
C ASP A 576 14.21 -2.57 -27.28
N VAL A 577 13.88 -1.83 -26.21
CA VAL A 577 12.77 -0.86 -26.19
C VAL A 577 13.01 0.26 -27.21
N LYS A 578 14.20 0.84 -27.24
CA LYS A 578 14.54 1.90 -28.21
C LYS A 578 14.42 1.42 -29.63
N TRP A 579 14.92 0.22 -29.91
CA TRP A 579 14.81 -0.39 -31.23
C TRP A 579 13.35 -0.64 -31.61
N PHE A 580 12.55 -1.27 -30.73
CA PHE A 580 11.16 -1.62 -31.00
C PHE A 580 10.31 -0.38 -31.32
N VAL A 581 10.39 0.64 -30.48
CA VAL A 581 9.61 1.88 -30.67
C VAL A 581 10.04 2.64 -31.92
N ARG A 582 11.34 2.65 -32.26
CA ARG A 582 11.85 3.31 -33.47
C ARG A 582 11.50 2.58 -34.76
N THR A 583 11.30 1.27 -34.71
CA THR A 583 10.93 0.45 -35.87
C THR A 583 9.42 0.28 -36.02
N CYS A 584 8.63 0.78 -35.07
CA CYS A 584 7.18 0.74 -35.17
C CYS A 584 6.68 1.59 -36.36
N HIS A 585 6.03 0.96 -37.32
CA HIS A 585 5.55 1.60 -38.53
C HIS A 585 4.54 2.73 -38.24
N GLU A 586 3.60 2.51 -37.33
CA GLU A 586 2.60 3.50 -36.96
C GLU A 586 3.21 4.73 -36.28
N CYS A 587 4.25 4.52 -35.45
CA CYS A 587 4.97 5.64 -34.81
C CYS A 587 5.84 6.44 -35.79
N GLN A 588 6.29 5.81 -36.89
CA GLN A 588 7.06 6.52 -37.93
C GLN A 588 6.18 7.36 -38.86
N LEU A 589 4.89 7.03 -38.97
CA LEU A 589 3.91 7.77 -39.79
C LEU A 589 3.28 8.96 -39.05
N ARG A 590 3.46 9.04 -37.74
CA ARG A 590 3.03 10.17 -36.87
C ARG A 590 4.14 11.19 -36.72
#